data_10256ec3ead018bc1dfea3f66c145c75
#
_entry.id   10256ec3ead018bc1dfea3f66c145c75
#
_cell.length_a   1.000
_cell.length_b   1.000
_cell.length_c   1.000
_cell.angle_alpha   90.00
_cell.angle_beta   90.00
_cell.angle_gamma   90.00
#
_symmetry.space_group_name_H-M   'P 1'
#
loop_
_entity.id
_entity.type
_entity.pdbx_description
1 polymer ?
#
loop_
_entity_poly.entity_id
_entity_poly.type
_entity_poly.pdbx_seq_one_letter_code
_entity_poly.pdbx_strand_id
1 'polypeptide(L)'
;GIQDLHGIYQGEKLGLELEYFLDKHNPALAMLPAPFSREEVDTITEEQLTDKTRVKSLRQQLMKETVPLLLDGESEYLIVDFYDFHNYIFSYKDTAFGTQANEFCGTALGKKYKEELQAWNLFQLPTWVLYGMVDRFFDTIMQKFDADHIILNRFWTNAMMLFKDGKVGLIPEECKQPFQCHEKYNVNCFNLEQHIIDKYHPYVIDLSRYFIGDANIWDNWNASHFEREFYRETYDQIIRIITKQADEKYFDKVRFFDSSRPGYQEDKERKFDVEWGIQLFEQFVENNNDLWKNMLDKLLVYAP
;
A
#
# COMPACT_ATOMS: atom_id res chain seq x y z
N GLY A 1 2.00 4.81 0.75
CA GLY A 1 0.61 4.37 0.94
C GLY A 1 -0.25 5.43 1.63
N ILE A 2 -1.35 5.04 2.21
CA ILE A 2 -2.30 5.94 2.93
C ILE A 2 -1.59 6.69 4.07
N GLN A 3 -0.62 6.07 4.72
CA GLN A 3 0.23 6.70 5.74
C GLN A 3 0.96 7.94 5.21
N ASP A 4 1.44 7.87 3.98
CA ASP A 4 2.15 8.98 3.36
C ASP A 4 1.21 10.15 3.11
N LEU A 5 -0.05 9.86 2.70
CA LEU A 5 -1.09 10.87 2.58
C LEU A 5 -1.32 11.62 3.89
N HIS A 6 -1.47 10.89 4.98
CA HIS A 6 -1.67 11.50 6.29
C HIS A 6 -0.47 12.35 6.72
N GLY A 7 0.77 11.86 6.52
CA GLY A 7 2.00 12.58 6.85
C GLY A 7 2.19 13.88 6.03
N ILE A 8 1.91 13.84 4.72
CA ILE A 8 2.10 14.98 3.82
C ILE A 8 1.04 16.06 4.04
N TYR A 9 -0.21 15.68 4.35
CA TYR A 9 -1.34 16.59 4.47
C TYR A 9 -1.76 16.92 5.90
N GLN A 10 -0.99 16.50 6.90
CA GLN A 10 -1.26 16.76 8.33
C GLN A 10 -1.45 18.23 8.69
N GLY A 11 -0.85 19.16 7.92
CA GLY A 11 -0.99 20.61 8.09
C GLY A 11 -2.15 21.26 7.31
N GLU A 12 -2.75 20.53 6.38
CA GLU A 12 -3.85 21.03 5.59
C GLU A 12 -5.16 20.66 6.30
N LYS A 13 -5.94 21.69 6.68
CA LYS A 13 -7.27 21.50 7.31
C LYS A 13 -8.27 21.03 6.25
N LEU A 14 -8.15 19.80 5.79
CA LEU A 14 -8.95 19.26 4.70
C LEU A 14 -10.29 18.66 5.16
N GLY A 15 -10.61 18.78 6.43
CA GLY A 15 -11.91 18.36 6.97
C GLY A 15 -12.09 16.86 7.09
N LEU A 16 -11.03 16.05 6.88
CA LEU A 16 -11.06 14.61 7.12
C LEU A 16 -10.46 14.29 8.49
N GLU A 17 -11.20 13.58 9.30
CA GLU A 17 -10.72 12.98 10.53
C GLU A 17 -10.34 11.53 10.29
N LEU A 18 -9.12 11.15 10.67
CA LEU A 18 -8.64 9.78 10.60
C LEU A 18 -8.84 9.11 11.96
N GLU A 19 -9.87 8.29 12.09
CA GLU A 19 -10.15 7.58 13.35
C GLU A 19 -9.13 6.48 13.63
N TYR A 20 -8.88 5.63 12.63
CA TYR A 20 -7.92 4.53 12.72
C TYR A 20 -6.95 4.54 11.55
N PHE A 21 -5.69 4.33 11.86
CA PHE A 21 -4.68 3.94 10.89
C PHE A 21 -4.19 2.53 11.25
N LEU A 22 -4.61 1.56 10.46
CA LEU A 22 -4.33 0.14 10.68
C LEU A 22 -3.12 -0.28 9.84
N ASP A 23 -1.93 0.20 10.25
CA ASP A 23 -0.67 -0.09 9.57
C ASP A 23 -0.35 -1.59 9.58
N LYS A 24 -0.06 -2.15 8.42
CA LYS A 24 0.32 -3.56 8.21
C LYS A 24 -0.75 -4.59 8.58
N HIS A 25 -2.00 -4.15 8.66
CA HIS A 25 -3.14 -5.03 8.90
C HIS A 25 -3.60 -5.67 7.58
N ASN A 26 -3.28 -6.95 7.40
CA ASN A 26 -3.60 -7.66 6.18
C ASN A 26 -5.03 -8.22 6.20
N PRO A 27 -5.92 -7.81 5.28
CA PRO A 27 -7.31 -8.27 5.22
C PRO A 27 -7.47 -9.79 5.18
N ALA A 28 -6.62 -10.51 4.44
CA ALA A 28 -6.71 -11.97 4.35
C ALA A 28 -6.48 -12.67 5.69
N LEU A 29 -5.71 -12.05 6.58
CA LEU A 29 -5.35 -12.64 7.88
C LEU A 29 -6.22 -12.15 9.04
N ALA A 30 -7.04 -11.13 8.81
CA ALA A 30 -7.80 -10.47 9.87
C ALA A 30 -8.85 -11.38 10.54
N MET A 31 -9.37 -12.35 9.78
CA MET A 31 -10.40 -13.30 10.24
C MET A 31 -9.84 -14.60 10.82
N LEU A 32 -8.53 -14.76 10.87
CA LEU A 32 -7.89 -15.93 11.49
C LEU A 32 -7.85 -15.81 13.02
N PRO A 33 -7.72 -16.93 13.75
CA PRO A 33 -7.54 -16.89 15.21
C PRO A 33 -6.28 -16.12 15.63
N ALA A 34 -6.28 -15.52 16.82
CA ALA A 34 -5.09 -14.92 17.40
C ALA A 34 -4.01 -16.02 17.65
N PRO A 35 -2.75 -15.78 17.22
CA PRO A 35 -1.68 -16.76 17.39
C PRO A 35 -1.20 -16.93 18.83
N PHE A 36 -1.35 -15.91 19.66
CA PHE A 36 -0.82 -15.85 21.02
C PHE A 36 -1.88 -15.36 22.01
N SER A 37 -1.71 -15.64 23.29
CA SER A 37 -2.57 -15.10 24.33
C SER A 37 -2.35 -13.60 24.52
N ARG A 38 -3.32 -12.92 25.15
CA ARG A 38 -3.21 -11.49 25.49
C ARG A 38 -1.99 -11.22 26.36
N GLU A 39 -1.76 -12.06 27.37
CA GLU A 39 -0.63 -11.94 28.30
C GLU A 39 0.71 -12.05 27.57
N GLU A 40 0.81 -12.90 26.55
CA GLU A 40 2.03 -13.02 25.74
C GLU A 40 2.23 -11.79 24.84
N VAL A 41 1.16 -11.32 24.18
CA VAL A 41 1.23 -10.14 23.31
C VAL A 41 1.58 -8.87 24.10
N ASP A 42 1.10 -8.74 25.33
CA ASP A 42 1.39 -7.60 26.19
C ASP A 42 2.84 -7.53 26.66
N THR A 43 3.65 -8.58 26.46
CA THR A 43 5.11 -8.54 26.68
C THR A 43 5.88 -7.75 25.62
N ILE A 44 5.26 -7.40 24.51
CA ILE A 44 5.88 -6.58 23.45
C ILE A 44 5.91 -5.13 23.93
N THR A 45 7.09 -4.53 24.08
CA THR A 45 7.26 -3.17 24.61
C THR A 45 7.86 -2.20 23.60
N GLU A 46 7.76 -0.91 23.92
CA GLU A 46 8.35 0.17 23.11
C GLU A 46 9.89 0.06 23.03
N GLU A 47 10.53 -0.44 24.06
CA GLU A 47 11.98 -0.64 24.09
C GLU A 47 12.45 -1.66 23.04
N GLN A 48 11.57 -2.57 22.63
CA GLN A 48 11.86 -3.59 21.63
C GLN A 48 11.67 -3.09 20.19
N LEU A 49 10.79 -2.13 19.96
CA LEU A 49 10.39 -1.67 18.62
C LEU A 49 10.71 -0.20 18.35
N THR A 50 11.23 0.55 19.29
CA THR A 50 11.64 1.96 19.15
C THR A 50 10.52 2.95 18.77
N ASP A 51 9.26 2.50 18.60
CA ASP A 51 8.13 3.33 18.17
C ASP A 51 6.81 2.80 18.77
N LYS A 52 6.11 3.67 19.50
CA LYS A 52 4.81 3.36 20.13
C LYS A 52 3.74 2.93 19.15
N THR A 53 3.70 3.57 17.99
CA THR A 53 2.72 3.27 16.95
C THR A 53 2.91 1.85 16.43
N ARG A 54 4.16 1.43 16.24
CA ARG A 54 4.50 0.06 15.82
C ARG A 54 4.14 -0.98 16.86
N VAL A 55 4.38 -0.70 18.16
CA VAL A 55 3.96 -1.59 19.24
C VAL A 55 2.45 -1.78 19.23
N LYS A 56 1.69 -0.69 19.13
CA LYS A 56 0.22 -0.73 19.07
C LYS A 56 -0.25 -1.55 17.86
N SER A 57 0.25 -1.23 16.68
CA SER A 57 -0.13 -1.92 15.44
C SER A 57 0.19 -3.41 15.50
N LEU A 58 1.40 -3.79 15.95
CA LEU A 58 1.79 -5.19 16.08
C LEU A 58 0.90 -5.95 17.07
N ARG A 59 0.62 -5.39 18.25
CA ARG A 59 -0.27 -6.00 19.24
C ARG A 59 -1.68 -6.20 18.68
N GLN A 60 -2.23 -5.19 17.97
CA GLN A 60 -3.55 -5.27 17.35
C GLN A 60 -3.61 -6.37 16.29
N GLN A 61 -2.58 -6.50 15.45
CA GLN A 61 -2.49 -7.56 14.45
C GLN A 61 -2.44 -8.95 15.08
N LEU A 62 -1.61 -9.14 16.10
CA LEU A 62 -1.48 -10.43 16.80
C LEU A 62 -2.77 -10.80 17.54
N MET A 63 -3.49 -9.82 18.06
CA MET A 63 -4.79 -10.01 18.71
C MET A 63 -5.97 -10.08 17.75
N LYS A 64 -5.73 -9.90 16.42
CA LYS A 64 -6.80 -9.89 15.39
C LYS A 64 -7.88 -8.84 15.64
N GLU A 65 -7.46 -7.67 16.10
CA GLU A 65 -8.37 -6.58 16.46
C GLU A 65 -8.85 -5.76 15.24
N THR A 66 -8.35 -6.02 14.03
CA THR A 66 -8.70 -5.27 12.80
C THR A 66 -10.21 -5.17 12.59
N VAL A 67 -10.90 -6.30 12.54
CA VAL A 67 -12.33 -6.34 12.25
C VAL A 67 -13.16 -5.75 13.39
N PRO A 68 -12.94 -6.09 14.66
CA PRO A 68 -13.59 -5.41 15.78
C PRO A 68 -13.44 -3.90 15.75
N LEU A 69 -12.24 -3.38 15.55
CA LEU A 69 -11.99 -1.94 15.46
C LEU A 69 -12.76 -1.26 14.32
N LEU A 70 -12.83 -1.90 13.16
CA LEU A 70 -13.58 -1.37 12.02
C LEU A 70 -15.08 -1.38 12.27
N LEU A 71 -15.64 -2.44 12.87
CA LEU A 71 -17.08 -2.56 13.10
C LEU A 71 -17.57 -1.67 14.24
N ASP A 72 -16.78 -1.58 15.34
CA ASP A 72 -17.17 -0.86 16.56
C ASP A 72 -16.83 0.65 16.48
N GLY A 73 -15.96 1.08 15.55
CA GLY A 73 -15.59 2.48 15.38
C GLY A 73 -16.71 3.36 14.86
N GLU A 74 -16.47 4.67 14.75
CA GLU A 74 -17.44 5.66 14.26
C GLU A 74 -17.21 6.06 12.80
N SER A 75 -16.14 5.54 12.16
CA SER A 75 -15.77 5.87 10.78
C SER A 75 -16.90 5.58 9.80
N GLU A 76 -17.19 6.54 8.91
CA GLU A 76 -18.18 6.41 7.84
C GLU A 76 -17.58 5.76 6.59
N TYR A 77 -16.30 5.96 6.34
CA TYR A 77 -15.60 5.45 5.16
C TYR A 77 -14.43 4.56 5.55
N LEU A 78 -14.20 3.53 4.75
CA LEU A 78 -13.02 2.66 4.82
C LEU A 78 -12.17 2.86 3.56
N ILE A 79 -10.91 3.26 3.75
CA ILE A 79 -9.92 3.25 2.67
C ILE A 79 -9.04 2.02 2.87
N VAL A 80 -8.91 1.21 1.83
CA VAL A 80 -8.13 -0.02 1.87
C VAL A 80 -7.15 -0.08 0.70
N ASP A 81 -5.93 -0.55 0.94
CA ASP A 81 -4.97 -0.96 -0.07
C ASP A 81 -4.41 -2.36 0.23
N PHE A 82 -3.78 -2.96 -0.75
CA PHE A 82 -3.18 -4.28 -0.63
C PHE A 82 -1.65 -4.24 -0.58
N TYR A 83 -1.06 -3.08 -0.23
CA TYR A 83 0.39 -2.95 -0.12
C TYR A 83 1.02 -3.99 0.81
N ASP A 84 0.38 -4.29 1.92
CA ASP A 84 0.92 -5.23 2.91
C ASP A 84 0.93 -6.70 2.46
N PHE A 85 0.33 -7.02 1.31
CA PHE A 85 0.47 -8.34 0.67
C PHE A 85 1.88 -8.59 0.11
N HIS A 86 2.71 -7.57 -0.01
CA HIS A 86 4.12 -7.69 -0.37
C HIS A 86 4.96 -8.27 0.78
N ASN A 87 4.48 -8.17 2.00
CA ASN A 87 5.21 -8.62 3.18
C ASN A 87 5.15 -10.15 3.33
N TYR A 88 6.16 -10.71 3.98
CA TYR A 88 6.04 -12.07 4.48
C TYR A 88 5.03 -12.12 5.61
N ILE A 89 4.38 -13.27 5.67
CA ILE A 89 3.56 -13.64 6.82
C ILE A 89 4.21 -14.81 7.55
N PHE A 90 3.85 -14.97 8.82
CA PHE A 90 4.25 -16.10 9.63
C PHE A 90 3.05 -17.00 9.89
N SER A 91 3.19 -18.29 9.67
CA SER A 91 2.27 -19.29 10.19
C SER A 91 2.76 -19.81 11.53
N TYR A 92 1.80 -20.04 12.44
CA TYR A 92 2.02 -20.62 13.74
C TYR A 92 0.81 -21.47 14.10
N LYS A 93 1.02 -22.78 14.30
CA LYS A 93 -0.07 -23.75 14.50
C LYS A 93 -1.09 -23.69 13.35
N ASP A 94 -2.33 -23.40 13.67
CA ASP A 94 -3.49 -23.35 12.76
C ASP A 94 -3.85 -21.91 12.31
N THR A 95 -2.97 -20.93 12.57
CA THR A 95 -3.19 -19.53 12.22
C THR A 95 -1.99 -18.93 11.50
N ALA A 96 -2.18 -17.70 11.00
CA ALA A 96 -1.11 -16.89 10.41
C ALA A 96 -1.29 -15.41 10.76
N PHE A 97 -0.19 -14.66 10.75
CA PHE A 97 -0.18 -13.22 10.97
C PHE A 97 0.86 -12.57 10.07
N GLY A 98 0.57 -11.34 9.64
CA GLY A 98 1.48 -10.54 8.83
C GLY A 98 2.12 -9.46 9.68
N THR A 99 3.42 -9.30 9.54
CA THR A 99 4.18 -8.21 10.15
C THR A 99 5.50 -8.08 9.41
N GLN A 100 6.16 -6.95 9.55
CA GLN A 100 7.56 -6.90 9.12
C GLN A 100 8.36 -7.88 9.95
N ALA A 101 9.00 -8.83 9.27
CA ALA A 101 9.74 -9.92 9.92
C ALA A 101 10.73 -9.41 10.98
N ASN A 102 11.41 -8.31 10.67
CA ASN A 102 12.39 -7.69 11.58
C ASN A 102 11.76 -7.15 12.87
N GLU A 103 10.53 -6.63 12.80
CA GLU A 103 9.84 -6.08 13.96
C GLU A 103 9.43 -7.18 14.91
N PHE A 104 8.71 -8.19 14.44
CA PHE A 104 8.26 -9.29 15.30
C PHE A 104 9.44 -10.12 15.83
N CYS A 105 10.36 -10.53 14.98
CA CYS A 105 11.53 -11.34 15.38
C CYS A 105 12.47 -10.59 16.31
N GLY A 106 12.44 -9.26 16.35
CA GLY A 106 13.16 -8.42 17.31
C GLY A 106 12.60 -8.48 18.73
N THR A 107 11.32 -8.82 18.88
CA THR A 107 10.65 -8.88 20.20
C THR A 107 11.06 -10.12 21.00
N ALA A 108 10.83 -10.10 22.31
CA ALA A 108 10.99 -11.27 23.18
C ALA A 108 10.07 -12.41 22.76
N LEU A 109 8.83 -12.08 22.37
CA LEU A 109 7.84 -13.04 21.89
C LEU A 109 8.29 -13.71 20.58
N GLY A 110 8.77 -12.93 19.61
CA GLY A 110 9.28 -13.46 18.34
C GLY A 110 10.49 -14.35 18.55
N LYS A 111 11.42 -13.99 19.45
CA LYS A 111 12.57 -14.81 19.79
C LYS A 111 12.17 -16.13 20.46
N LYS A 112 11.15 -16.10 21.33
CA LYS A 112 10.62 -17.29 22.02
C LYS A 112 10.10 -18.35 21.04
N TYR A 113 9.41 -17.91 20.00
CA TYR A 113 8.71 -18.81 19.06
C TYR A 113 9.42 -18.99 17.71
N LYS A 114 10.60 -18.41 17.52
CA LYS A 114 11.32 -18.36 16.25
C LYS A 114 11.38 -19.71 15.51
N GLU A 115 11.66 -20.78 16.23
CA GLU A 115 11.84 -22.13 15.65
C GLU A 115 10.49 -22.80 15.27
N GLU A 116 9.38 -22.27 15.77
CA GLU A 116 8.04 -22.79 15.48
C GLU A 116 7.35 -22.03 14.35
N LEU A 117 7.92 -20.90 13.91
CA LEU A 117 7.36 -20.04 12.88
C LEU A 117 7.83 -20.47 11.48
N GLN A 118 6.92 -20.43 10.53
CA GLN A 118 7.24 -20.61 9.12
C GLN A 118 6.90 -19.31 8.37
N ALA A 119 7.90 -18.74 7.70
CA ALA A 119 7.72 -17.53 6.88
C ALA A 119 7.37 -17.92 5.45
N TRP A 120 6.34 -17.28 4.89
CA TRP A 120 5.90 -17.48 3.52
C TRP A 120 5.17 -16.25 2.99
N ASN A 121 4.75 -16.26 1.73
CA ASN A 121 4.02 -15.17 1.11
C ASN A 121 2.60 -15.63 0.71
N LEU A 122 1.61 -14.77 0.94
CA LEU A 122 0.20 -15.07 0.66
C LEU A 122 -0.07 -15.47 -0.80
N PHE A 123 0.71 -14.96 -1.75
CA PHE A 123 0.58 -15.33 -3.16
C PHE A 123 1.12 -16.73 -3.50
N GLN A 124 1.65 -17.47 -2.51
CA GLN A 124 1.93 -18.92 -2.64
C GLN A 124 0.69 -19.78 -2.40
N LEU A 125 -0.36 -19.21 -1.82
CA LEU A 125 -1.64 -19.89 -1.69
C LEU A 125 -2.31 -20.10 -3.06
N PRO A 126 -3.10 -21.18 -3.22
CA PRO A 126 -4.02 -21.27 -4.35
C PRO A 126 -4.94 -20.05 -4.38
N THR A 127 -5.13 -19.48 -5.56
CA THR A 127 -5.88 -18.22 -5.76
C THR A 127 -7.27 -18.25 -5.09
N TRP A 128 -7.98 -19.36 -5.20
CA TRP A 128 -9.31 -19.51 -4.59
C TRP A 128 -9.30 -19.48 -3.05
N VAL A 129 -8.19 -19.94 -2.43
CA VAL A 129 -8.01 -19.84 -0.98
C VAL A 129 -7.80 -18.40 -0.57
N LEU A 130 -6.88 -17.71 -1.23
CA LEU A 130 -6.57 -16.31 -0.96
C LEU A 130 -7.79 -15.42 -1.16
N TYR A 131 -8.50 -15.59 -2.28
CA TYR A 131 -9.73 -14.84 -2.55
C TYR A 131 -10.80 -15.11 -1.49
N GLY A 132 -10.99 -16.38 -1.11
CA GLY A 132 -11.94 -16.73 -0.05
C GLY A 132 -11.58 -16.16 1.33
N MET A 133 -10.28 -15.94 1.63
CA MET A 133 -9.86 -15.27 2.87
C MET A 133 -10.19 -13.78 2.83
N VAL A 134 -9.92 -13.12 1.71
CA VAL A 134 -10.23 -11.70 1.52
C VAL A 134 -11.73 -11.46 1.43
N ASP A 135 -12.46 -12.35 0.77
CA ASP A 135 -13.93 -12.31 0.70
C ASP A 135 -14.56 -12.33 2.10
N ARG A 136 -14.10 -13.22 2.97
CA ARG A 136 -14.62 -13.27 4.36
C ARG A 136 -14.42 -11.95 5.10
N PHE A 137 -13.30 -11.27 4.87
CA PHE A 137 -13.07 -9.94 5.44
C PHE A 137 -14.09 -8.94 4.89
N PHE A 138 -14.22 -8.83 3.56
CA PHE A 138 -15.16 -7.89 2.94
C PHE A 138 -16.60 -8.20 3.28
N ASP A 139 -17.05 -9.45 3.21
CA ASP A 139 -18.38 -9.88 3.61
C ASP A 139 -18.71 -9.49 5.06
N THR A 140 -17.69 -9.45 5.94
CA THR A 140 -17.86 -9.06 7.34
C THR A 140 -17.92 -7.55 7.51
N ILE A 141 -16.99 -6.78 6.91
CA ILE A 141 -16.99 -5.33 7.07
C ILE A 141 -18.16 -4.64 6.36
N MET A 142 -18.72 -5.27 5.33
CA MET A 142 -19.92 -4.77 4.66
C MET A 142 -21.19 -4.83 5.52
N GLN A 143 -21.12 -5.39 6.72
CA GLN A 143 -22.18 -5.22 7.72
C GLN A 143 -22.28 -3.77 8.22
N LYS A 144 -21.21 -2.99 8.07
CA LYS A 144 -21.14 -1.57 8.44
C LYS A 144 -20.92 -0.65 7.25
N PHE A 145 -19.95 -0.96 6.38
CA PHE A 145 -19.59 -0.14 5.23
C PHE A 145 -20.24 -0.73 3.99
N ASP A 146 -21.22 -0.06 3.39
CA ASP A 146 -21.67 -0.46 2.05
C ASP A 146 -20.63 -0.13 0.97
N ALA A 147 -20.91 -0.55 -0.27
CA ALA A 147 -19.97 -0.38 -1.39
C ALA A 147 -19.62 1.09 -1.69
N ASP A 148 -20.51 2.03 -1.33
CA ASP A 148 -20.29 3.47 -1.56
C ASP A 148 -19.48 4.12 -0.43
N HIS A 149 -19.21 3.39 0.64
CA HIS A 149 -18.38 3.82 1.77
C HIS A 149 -17.02 3.07 1.83
N ILE A 150 -16.72 2.25 0.83
CA ILE A 150 -15.40 1.59 0.68
C ILE A 150 -14.65 2.22 -0.49
N ILE A 151 -13.42 2.63 -0.24
CA ILE A 151 -12.50 3.19 -1.24
C ILE A 151 -11.30 2.25 -1.36
N LEU A 152 -11.18 1.55 -2.48
CA LEU A 152 -10.01 0.74 -2.80
C LEU A 152 -8.98 1.63 -3.48
N ASN A 153 -7.85 1.87 -2.80
CA ASN A 153 -6.71 2.54 -3.37
C ASN A 153 -5.76 1.50 -3.98
N ARG A 154 -5.81 1.35 -5.30
CA ARG A 154 -4.92 0.43 -6.02
C ARG A 154 -3.50 0.93 -5.95
N PHE A 155 -2.61 0.06 -5.53
CA PHE A 155 -1.26 0.42 -5.24
C PHE A 155 -0.26 -0.43 -6.04
N TRP A 156 0.42 0.21 -6.99
CA TRP A 156 1.48 -0.39 -7.77
C TRP A 156 2.83 0.07 -7.21
N THR A 157 3.67 -0.88 -6.85
CA THR A 157 5.06 -0.53 -6.55
C THR A 157 5.75 -0.12 -7.83
N ASN A 158 6.54 0.97 -7.76
CA ASN A 158 7.23 1.50 -8.93
C ASN A 158 8.72 1.11 -8.87
N ALA A 159 9.24 0.65 -10.00
CA ALA A 159 10.67 0.38 -10.11
C ALA A 159 11.48 1.64 -10.45
N MET A 160 10.83 2.71 -10.92
CA MET A 160 11.46 3.97 -11.29
C MET A 160 11.38 4.98 -10.14
N MET A 161 12.42 5.79 -10.02
CA MET A 161 12.54 6.78 -8.94
C MET A 161 13.26 8.03 -9.42
N LEU A 162 12.80 9.18 -8.95
CA LEU A 162 13.53 10.44 -9.00
C LEU A 162 14.54 10.47 -7.85
N PHE A 163 15.82 10.49 -8.19
CA PHE A 163 16.91 10.55 -7.22
C PHE A 163 17.20 11.98 -6.77
N LYS A 164 17.92 12.11 -5.64
CA LYS A 164 18.29 13.41 -5.06
C LYS A 164 19.15 14.28 -5.98
N ASP A 165 19.85 13.70 -6.93
CA ASP A 165 20.63 14.40 -7.95
C ASP A 165 19.80 14.88 -9.15
N GLY A 166 18.48 14.68 -9.10
CA GLY A 166 17.53 15.06 -10.15
C GLY A 166 17.43 14.07 -11.30
N LYS A 167 18.16 12.94 -11.25
CA LYS A 167 18.05 11.91 -12.29
C LYS A 167 16.89 10.96 -12.01
N VAL A 168 16.32 10.44 -13.08
CA VAL A 168 15.35 9.35 -13.01
C VAL A 168 16.04 8.05 -13.41
N GLY A 169 15.77 6.99 -12.65
CA GLY A 169 16.35 5.69 -12.93
C GLY A 169 15.64 4.57 -12.17
N LEU A 170 16.09 3.34 -12.38
CA LEU A 170 15.60 2.20 -11.61
C LEU A 170 16.16 2.23 -10.20
N ILE A 171 15.35 1.80 -9.24
CA ILE A 171 15.83 1.56 -7.88
C ILE A 171 16.91 0.49 -7.94
N PRO A 172 18.12 0.77 -7.40
CA PRO A 172 19.23 -0.18 -7.41
C PRO A 172 18.85 -1.51 -6.73
N GLU A 173 19.36 -2.62 -7.24
CA GLU A 173 19.06 -3.96 -6.70
C GLU A 173 19.43 -4.09 -5.21
N GLU A 174 20.53 -3.48 -4.80
CA GLU A 174 20.98 -3.45 -3.40
C GLU A 174 20.03 -2.68 -2.47
N CYS A 175 19.22 -1.80 -3.03
CA CYS A 175 18.23 -1.02 -2.30
C CYS A 175 16.82 -1.65 -2.33
N LYS A 176 16.65 -2.66 -3.17
CA LYS A 176 15.40 -3.43 -3.19
C LYS A 176 15.35 -4.33 -1.97
N GLN A 177 14.30 -4.18 -1.21
CA GLN A 177 14.02 -5.18 -0.18
C GLN A 177 13.82 -6.55 -0.85
N PRO A 178 14.27 -7.67 -0.25
CA PRO A 178 14.26 -9.00 -0.88
C PRO A 178 12.91 -9.46 -1.42
N PHE A 179 11.84 -8.77 -1.04
CA PHE A 179 10.45 -9.11 -1.33
C PHE A 179 9.80 -8.22 -2.38
N GLN A 180 10.50 -7.18 -2.82
CA GLN A 180 10.01 -6.27 -3.85
C GLN A 180 10.37 -6.81 -5.25
N CYS A 181 9.88 -7.99 -5.57
CA CYS A 181 9.75 -8.40 -6.96
C CYS A 181 8.54 -7.67 -7.53
N HIS A 182 8.73 -6.41 -7.92
CA HIS A 182 7.69 -5.45 -8.23
C HIS A 182 6.66 -5.98 -9.23
N GLU A 183 7.12 -6.56 -10.33
CA GLU A 183 6.22 -7.04 -11.39
C GLU A 183 5.31 -8.15 -10.92
N LYS A 184 5.84 -9.17 -10.28
CA LYS A 184 5.05 -10.31 -9.80
C LYS A 184 4.01 -9.89 -8.76
N TYR A 185 4.40 -9.01 -7.85
CA TYR A 185 3.48 -8.50 -6.83
C TYR A 185 2.40 -7.63 -7.44
N ASN A 186 2.77 -6.71 -8.30
CA ASN A 186 1.81 -5.85 -8.97
C ASN A 186 0.75 -6.67 -9.71
N VAL A 187 1.14 -7.70 -10.46
CA VAL A 187 0.20 -8.58 -11.17
C VAL A 187 -0.72 -9.33 -10.20
N ASN A 188 -0.16 -9.89 -9.13
CA ASN A 188 -0.95 -10.64 -8.15
C ASN A 188 -1.91 -9.73 -7.37
N CYS A 189 -1.45 -8.55 -6.93
CA CYS A 189 -2.30 -7.55 -6.29
C CYS A 189 -3.39 -7.07 -7.26
N PHE A 190 -3.04 -6.78 -8.51
CA PHE A 190 -4.00 -6.37 -9.52
C PHE A 190 -5.15 -7.37 -9.69
N ASN A 191 -4.82 -8.65 -9.79
CA ASN A 191 -5.83 -9.70 -9.95
C ASN A 191 -6.72 -9.83 -8.70
N LEU A 192 -6.14 -9.72 -7.51
CA LEU A 192 -6.88 -9.75 -6.26
C LEU A 192 -7.79 -8.51 -6.12
N GLU A 193 -7.27 -7.33 -6.41
CA GLU A 193 -8.03 -6.09 -6.41
C GLU A 193 -9.15 -6.11 -7.44
N GLN A 194 -8.89 -6.69 -8.63
CA GLN A 194 -9.92 -6.84 -9.65
C GLN A 194 -11.06 -7.76 -9.17
N HIS A 195 -10.72 -8.86 -8.49
CA HIS A 195 -11.75 -9.72 -7.87
C HIS A 195 -12.62 -8.94 -6.88
N ILE A 196 -12.01 -8.06 -6.05
CA ILE A 196 -12.76 -7.22 -5.09
C ILE A 196 -13.63 -6.19 -5.82
N ILE A 197 -13.10 -5.56 -6.85
CA ILE A 197 -13.85 -4.60 -7.67
C ILE A 197 -15.10 -5.26 -8.29
N ASP A 198 -14.90 -6.42 -8.91
CA ASP A 198 -15.97 -7.14 -9.62
C ASP A 198 -17.06 -7.67 -8.67
N LYS A 199 -16.67 -8.04 -7.44
CA LYS A 199 -17.61 -8.64 -6.47
C LYS A 199 -18.30 -7.60 -5.59
N TYR A 200 -17.58 -6.60 -5.12
CA TYR A 200 -18.06 -5.68 -4.08
C TYR A 200 -18.36 -4.26 -4.58
N HIS A 201 -17.88 -3.91 -5.77
CA HIS A 201 -18.13 -2.61 -6.43
C HIS A 201 -17.80 -1.37 -5.59
N PRO A 202 -16.64 -1.31 -4.89
CA PRO A 202 -16.23 -0.14 -4.13
C PRO A 202 -15.90 1.04 -5.07
N TYR A 203 -15.67 2.22 -4.50
CA TYR A 203 -14.91 3.24 -5.21
C TYR A 203 -13.47 2.78 -5.41
N VAL A 204 -12.87 3.10 -6.57
CA VAL A 204 -11.51 2.68 -6.92
C VAL A 204 -10.65 3.89 -7.30
N ILE A 205 -9.51 4.05 -6.66
CA ILE A 205 -8.49 5.03 -7.04
C ILE A 205 -7.30 4.25 -7.60
N ASP A 206 -7.01 4.40 -8.90
CA ASP A 206 -5.97 3.67 -9.64
C ASP A 206 -4.99 4.65 -10.30
N LEU A 207 -4.21 5.34 -9.47
CA LEU A 207 -3.34 6.44 -9.91
C LEU A 207 -1.85 6.11 -9.81
N SER A 208 -1.44 5.18 -8.98
CA SER A 208 -0.02 4.94 -8.67
C SER A 208 0.85 4.58 -9.90
N ARG A 209 0.25 3.98 -10.93
CA ARG A 209 0.93 3.63 -12.19
C ARG A 209 1.37 4.84 -13.04
N TYR A 210 0.85 6.04 -12.75
CA TYR A 210 1.18 7.27 -13.48
C TYR A 210 2.30 8.07 -12.82
N PHE A 211 2.82 7.61 -11.70
CA PHE A 211 3.79 8.34 -10.90
C PHE A 211 5.03 7.50 -10.65
N ILE A 212 6.16 8.15 -10.47
CA ILE A 212 7.43 7.51 -10.09
C ILE A 212 7.68 7.69 -8.59
N GLY A 213 8.60 6.90 -8.06
CA GLY A 213 9.09 7.10 -6.71
C GLY A 213 9.86 8.42 -6.58
N ASP A 214 9.90 9.02 -5.39
CA ASP A 214 10.69 10.23 -5.11
C ASP A 214 11.53 10.04 -3.85
N ALA A 215 12.85 9.90 -4.04
CA ALA A 215 13.81 9.75 -2.95
C ALA A 215 13.99 11.02 -2.10
N ASN A 216 13.49 12.18 -2.57
CA ASN A 216 13.60 13.44 -1.84
C ASN A 216 12.55 13.56 -0.73
N ILE A 217 11.40 12.89 -0.85
CA ILE A 217 10.29 13.04 0.10
C ILE A 217 10.61 12.36 1.42
N TRP A 218 11.12 11.12 1.38
CA TRP A 218 11.27 10.26 2.56
C TRP A 218 12.71 9.91 2.91
N ASP A 219 13.66 10.51 2.22
CA ASP A 219 15.08 10.21 2.39
C ASP A 219 15.43 8.71 2.30
N ASN A 220 14.60 7.95 1.61
CA ASN A 220 14.82 6.54 1.39
C ASN A 220 14.43 6.08 -0.03
N TRP A 221 14.93 4.91 -0.39
CA TRP A 221 14.75 4.28 -1.70
C TRP A 221 13.62 3.24 -1.58
N ASN A 222 12.40 3.73 -1.63
CA ASN A 222 11.24 2.86 -1.46
C ASN A 222 10.31 2.98 -2.67
N ALA A 223 10.05 1.84 -3.31
CA ALA A 223 9.18 1.72 -4.46
C ALA A 223 7.72 2.13 -4.21
N SER A 224 7.37 2.38 -2.94
CA SER A 224 6.04 2.78 -2.50
C SER A 224 5.92 4.25 -2.13
N HIS A 225 7.00 5.02 -2.25
CA HIS A 225 7.03 6.45 -1.97
C HIS A 225 7.06 7.24 -3.26
N PHE A 226 5.93 7.79 -3.64
CA PHE A 226 5.74 8.50 -4.89
C PHE A 226 6.00 10.00 -4.74
N GLU A 227 5.99 10.69 -5.87
CA GLU A 227 5.96 12.14 -5.99
C GLU A 227 4.78 12.75 -5.20
N ARG A 228 4.92 14.01 -4.81
CA ARG A 228 3.86 14.73 -4.05
C ARG A 228 2.54 14.80 -4.78
N GLU A 229 2.60 14.88 -6.08
CA GLU A 229 1.45 14.98 -6.98
C GLU A 229 0.56 13.73 -6.88
N PHE A 230 1.15 12.54 -6.72
CA PHE A 230 0.40 11.32 -6.45
C PHE A 230 -0.47 11.46 -5.19
N TYR A 231 0.12 11.94 -4.10
CA TYR A 231 -0.60 12.07 -2.83
C TYR A 231 -1.69 13.13 -2.90
N ARG A 232 -1.42 14.24 -3.58
CA ARG A 232 -2.39 15.32 -3.79
C ARG A 232 -3.57 14.81 -4.61
N GLU A 233 -3.29 14.14 -5.73
CA GLU A 233 -4.31 13.61 -6.62
C GLU A 233 -5.18 12.55 -5.93
N THR A 234 -4.54 11.59 -5.26
CA THR A 234 -5.24 10.56 -4.49
C THR A 234 -6.13 11.17 -3.41
N TYR A 235 -5.61 12.16 -2.69
CA TYR A 235 -6.36 12.84 -1.64
C TYR A 235 -7.55 13.62 -2.18
N ASP A 236 -7.40 14.29 -3.31
CA ASP A 236 -8.48 15.01 -3.97
C ASP A 236 -9.62 14.07 -4.41
N GLN A 237 -9.27 12.88 -4.92
CA GLN A 237 -10.28 11.88 -5.25
C GLN A 237 -11.01 11.38 -3.99
N ILE A 238 -10.29 11.15 -2.89
CA ILE A 238 -10.90 10.78 -1.60
C ILE A 238 -11.91 11.85 -1.17
N ILE A 239 -11.52 13.14 -1.19
CA ILE A 239 -12.41 14.25 -0.83
C ILE A 239 -13.67 14.24 -1.72
N ARG A 240 -13.51 14.08 -3.02
CA ARG A 240 -14.65 14.06 -3.96
C ARG A 240 -15.62 12.92 -3.68
N ILE A 241 -15.10 11.74 -3.34
CA ILE A 241 -15.93 10.59 -2.96
C ILE A 241 -16.71 10.93 -1.68
N ILE A 242 -16.01 11.35 -0.63
CA ILE A 242 -16.61 11.60 0.69
C ILE A 242 -17.61 12.76 0.65
N THR A 243 -17.34 13.80 -0.16
CA THR A 243 -18.26 14.93 -0.33
C THR A 243 -19.36 14.69 -1.36
N LYS A 244 -19.47 13.45 -1.90
CA LYS A 244 -20.46 13.06 -2.91
C LYS A 244 -20.38 13.89 -4.21
N GLN A 245 -19.20 14.34 -4.56
CA GLN A 245 -18.91 15.07 -5.80
C GLN A 245 -18.29 14.15 -6.87
N ALA A 246 -18.14 12.87 -6.55
CA ALA A 246 -17.67 11.87 -7.49
C ALA A 246 -18.77 11.56 -8.51
N ASP A 247 -18.43 11.63 -9.78
CA ASP A 247 -19.28 11.35 -10.93
C ASP A 247 -19.11 9.93 -11.50
N GLU A 248 -18.12 9.21 -11.01
CA GLU A 248 -17.76 7.84 -11.38
C GLU A 248 -17.24 7.07 -10.17
N LYS A 249 -17.18 5.74 -10.27
CA LYS A 249 -16.64 4.89 -9.21
C LYS A 249 -15.19 4.45 -9.45
N TYR A 250 -14.66 4.65 -10.65
CA TYR A 250 -13.30 4.24 -11.01
C TYR A 250 -12.49 5.45 -11.47
N PHE A 251 -11.50 5.84 -10.68
CA PHE A 251 -10.65 7.00 -10.91
C PHE A 251 -9.28 6.54 -11.37
N ASP A 252 -9.09 6.47 -12.67
CA ASP A 252 -7.83 6.07 -13.33
C ASP A 252 -7.20 7.20 -14.15
N LYS A 253 -7.68 8.43 -13.97
CA LYS A 253 -7.20 9.61 -14.72
C LYS A 253 -6.61 10.62 -13.78
N VAL A 254 -5.39 11.03 -14.10
CA VAL A 254 -4.71 12.12 -13.44
C VAL A 254 -5.35 13.45 -13.86
N ARG A 255 -5.69 14.28 -12.90
CA ARG A 255 -6.38 15.57 -13.11
C ARG A 255 -5.48 16.79 -12.94
N PHE A 256 -4.18 16.63 -13.09
CA PHE A 256 -3.19 17.72 -12.92
C PHE A 256 -3.52 18.99 -13.69
N PHE A 257 -4.31 18.91 -14.73
CA PHE A 257 -4.59 20.02 -15.64
C PHE A 257 -5.88 20.77 -15.32
N ASP A 258 -6.60 20.38 -14.28
CA ASP A 258 -7.79 21.10 -13.87
C ASP A 258 -7.40 22.39 -13.11
N SER A 259 -7.29 23.49 -13.86
CA SER A 259 -6.93 24.81 -13.33
C SER A 259 -7.96 25.40 -12.35
N SER A 260 -9.12 24.74 -12.18
CA SER A 260 -10.19 25.19 -11.28
C SER A 260 -9.99 24.71 -9.84
N ARG A 261 -9.00 23.86 -9.58
CA ARG A 261 -8.76 23.29 -8.25
C ARG A 261 -8.27 24.32 -7.25
N PRO A 262 -8.86 24.40 -6.05
CA PRO A 262 -8.29 25.18 -4.95
C PRO A 262 -6.87 24.67 -4.63
N GLY A 263 -5.90 25.57 -4.54
CA GLY A 263 -4.49 25.25 -4.24
C GLY A 263 -3.61 24.90 -5.43
N TYR A 264 -4.18 24.67 -6.61
CA TYR A 264 -3.43 24.31 -7.82
C TYR A 264 -2.61 25.49 -8.42
N GLN A 265 -2.85 26.71 -7.96
CA GLN A 265 -2.21 27.90 -8.53
C GLN A 265 -0.71 28.00 -8.25
N GLU A 266 -0.22 27.32 -7.23
CA GLU A 266 1.19 27.38 -6.85
C GLU A 266 2.08 26.41 -7.65
N ASP A 267 1.49 25.37 -8.28
CA ASP A 267 2.23 24.37 -9.06
C ASP A 267 2.03 24.52 -10.58
N LYS A 268 1.62 25.69 -11.04
CA LYS A 268 1.39 25.98 -12.48
C LYS A 268 2.58 25.73 -13.39
N GLU A 269 3.78 25.59 -12.84
CA GLU A 269 5.01 25.37 -13.59
C GLU A 269 5.35 23.88 -13.81
N ARG A 270 4.72 22.98 -13.07
CA ARG A 270 4.83 21.54 -13.32
C ARG A 270 3.65 21.04 -14.12
N LYS A 271 3.61 21.40 -15.39
CA LYS A 271 2.78 20.68 -16.34
C LYS A 271 3.30 19.26 -16.40
N PHE A 272 2.49 18.26 -15.99
CA PHE A 272 2.64 16.92 -16.50
C PHE A 272 2.23 16.98 -17.98
N ASP A 273 3.13 17.48 -18.74
CA ASP A 273 3.05 17.58 -20.16
C ASP A 273 3.59 16.25 -20.68
N VAL A 274 3.06 15.81 -21.79
CA VAL A 274 3.59 14.69 -22.56
C VAL A 274 5.09 14.91 -22.81
N GLU A 275 5.51 16.15 -23.02
CA GLU A 275 6.92 16.56 -23.16
C GLU A 275 7.73 16.27 -21.90
N TRP A 276 7.21 16.53 -20.69
CA TRP A 276 7.92 16.17 -19.45
C TRP A 276 8.02 14.66 -19.25
N GLY A 277 6.95 13.91 -19.55
CA GLY A 277 6.97 12.45 -19.53
C GLY A 277 7.98 11.88 -20.54
N ILE A 278 8.06 12.46 -21.74
CA ILE A 278 9.07 12.10 -22.74
C ILE A 278 10.47 12.44 -22.25
N GLN A 279 10.70 13.63 -21.71
CA GLN A 279 11.99 14.03 -21.16
C GLN A 279 12.46 13.15 -20.02
N LEU A 280 11.55 12.77 -19.10
CA LEU A 280 11.85 11.80 -18.05
C LEU A 280 12.22 10.43 -18.62
N PHE A 281 11.50 9.97 -19.63
CA PHE A 281 11.77 8.71 -20.30
C PHE A 281 13.09 8.76 -21.04
N GLU A 282 13.40 9.85 -21.75
CA GLU A 282 14.68 10.06 -22.44
C GLU A 282 15.83 10.10 -21.44
N GLN A 283 15.71 10.83 -20.35
CA GLN A 283 16.71 10.83 -19.26
C GLN A 283 16.90 9.44 -18.66
N PHE A 284 15.81 8.69 -18.47
CA PHE A 284 15.88 7.32 -18.01
C PHE A 284 16.65 6.43 -19.00
N VAL A 285 16.34 6.52 -20.28
CA VAL A 285 17.03 5.75 -21.33
C VAL A 285 18.51 6.13 -21.42
N GLU A 286 18.84 7.41 -21.38
CA GLU A 286 20.23 7.88 -21.42
C GLU A 286 21.05 7.39 -20.21
N ASN A 287 20.47 7.49 -19.00
CA ASN A 287 21.14 7.10 -17.76
C ASN A 287 21.22 5.59 -17.54
N ASN A 288 20.37 4.80 -18.21
CA ASN A 288 20.25 3.36 -18.00
C ASN A 288 20.28 2.54 -19.30
N ASN A 289 21.01 3.00 -20.29
CA ASN A 289 21.03 2.40 -21.62
C ASN A 289 21.36 0.89 -21.62
N ASP A 290 22.29 0.46 -20.77
CA ASP A 290 22.66 -0.97 -20.63
C ASP A 290 21.62 -1.76 -19.85
N LEU A 291 20.96 -1.12 -18.89
CA LEU A 291 19.89 -1.73 -18.09
C LEU A 291 18.61 -1.91 -18.91
N TRP A 292 18.31 -0.92 -19.76
CA TRP A 292 17.18 -0.98 -20.69
C TRP A 292 17.33 -2.11 -21.71
N LYS A 293 18.53 -2.29 -22.27
CA LYS A 293 18.86 -3.42 -23.16
C LYS A 293 18.67 -4.76 -22.43
N ASN A 294 19.16 -4.89 -21.21
CA ASN A 294 18.99 -6.10 -20.41
C ASN A 294 17.52 -6.37 -20.05
N MET A 295 16.71 -5.34 -19.84
CA MET A 295 15.26 -5.49 -19.61
C MET A 295 14.53 -5.92 -20.87
N LEU A 296 14.83 -5.30 -22.02
CA LEU A 296 14.26 -5.70 -23.32
C LEU A 296 14.62 -7.13 -23.68
N ASP A 297 15.87 -7.52 -23.47
CA ASP A 297 16.32 -8.89 -23.71
C ASP A 297 15.58 -9.90 -22.82
N LYS A 298 15.34 -9.56 -21.57
CA LYS A 298 14.53 -10.39 -20.65
C LYS A 298 13.05 -10.42 -21.04
N LEU A 299 12.46 -9.31 -21.45
CA LEU A 299 11.06 -9.25 -21.90
C LEU A 299 10.85 -10.04 -23.18
N LEU A 300 11.80 -10.00 -24.12
CA LEU A 300 11.76 -10.76 -25.37
C LEU A 300 11.86 -12.28 -25.15
N VAL A 301 12.49 -12.74 -24.08
CA VAL A 301 12.53 -14.16 -23.68
C VAL A 301 11.16 -14.67 -23.17
N TYR A 302 10.30 -13.79 -22.68
CA TYR A 302 8.97 -14.13 -22.14
C TYR A 302 7.82 -13.79 -23.09
N ALA A 303 8.10 -13.23 -24.25
CA ALA A 303 7.07 -13.05 -25.29
C ALA A 303 6.76 -14.42 -25.92
N PRO A 304 5.47 -14.84 -25.98
CA PRO A 304 5.08 -16.12 -26.57
C PRO A 304 5.32 -16.16 -28.08
#